data_1787ed56a96d2bb76ac5fe4fe7c56f38
#
_entry.id   1787ed56a96d2bb76ac5fe4fe7c56f38
#
_cell.length_a   1.000
_cell.length_b   1.000
_cell.length_c   1.000
_cell.angle_alpha   90.00
_cell.angle_beta   90.00
_cell.angle_gamma   90.00
#
_symmetry.space_group_name_H-M   'P 1'
#
loop_
_entity.id
_entity.type
_entity.pdbx_description
1 polymer ?
#
loop_
_entity_poly.entity_id
_entity_poly.type
_entity_poly.pdbx_seq_one_letter_code
_entity_poly.pdbx_strand_id
1 'polypeptide(L)'
;MKVLLVNGSPHREGCTYTALCAVSEALNQNGIDTDTFWIGNKPISGCIACHKCNDRNRCVFEDTVNDFLALAEDYDGFVFGTPVHWAGAAGAITSFLDRAFYADLNGGGRRFYLKPAVAIMSARRAGTTATWDQLNKYFGLMQMPIITSRYWNMVHGTTPQEVMQDREGLATLRTLGHNMAYFLK
;
A
#
# COMPACT_ATOMS: atom_id res chain seq x y z
N MET A 1 -3.06 14.81 -11.04
CA MET A 1 -3.08 13.39 -10.69
C MET A 1 -2.78 13.25 -9.22
N LYS A 2 -3.33 12.20 -8.59
CA LYS A 2 -3.31 12.06 -7.14
C LYS A 2 -3.04 10.60 -6.75
N VAL A 3 -2.14 10.37 -5.80
CA VAL A 3 -1.74 9.03 -5.33
C VAL A 3 -2.11 8.87 -3.86
N LEU A 4 -2.75 7.75 -3.52
CA LEU A 4 -3.05 7.40 -2.14
C LEU A 4 -1.98 6.48 -1.56
N LEU A 5 -1.35 6.95 -0.49
CA LEU A 5 -0.38 6.17 0.29
C LEU A 5 -1.11 5.47 1.43
N VAL A 6 -1.16 4.14 1.40
CA VAL A 6 -1.85 3.32 2.40
C VAL A 6 -0.84 2.85 3.45
N ASN A 7 -0.99 3.34 4.68
CA ASN A 7 -0.15 2.92 5.80
C ASN A 7 -0.77 1.72 6.52
N GLY A 8 -0.23 0.53 6.26
CA GLY A 8 -0.62 -0.74 6.87
C GLY A 8 0.07 -1.06 8.22
N SER A 9 0.78 -0.09 8.79
CA SER A 9 1.41 -0.24 10.10
C SER A 9 0.43 0.03 11.24
N PRO A 10 0.51 -0.69 12.38
CA PRO A 10 -0.22 -0.33 13.60
C PRO A 10 0.24 1.01 14.19
N HIS A 11 1.41 1.49 13.81
CA HIS A 11 1.96 2.79 14.22
C HIS A 11 1.69 3.84 13.14
N ARG A 12 0.89 4.86 13.48
CA ARG A 12 0.50 5.92 12.54
C ARG A 12 1.72 6.64 11.95
N GLU A 13 2.73 6.93 12.74
CA GLU A 13 3.94 7.67 12.38
C GLU A 13 5.21 6.85 12.66
N GLY A 14 5.18 5.54 12.35
CA GLY A 14 6.29 4.61 12.52
C GLY A 14 7.21 4.50 11.30
N CYS A 15 8.03 3.45 11.26
CA CYS A 15 8.98 3.17 10.18
C CYS A 15 8.33 3.12 8.79
N THR A 16 7.15 2.50 8.69
CA THR A 16 6.39 2.43 7.43
C THR A 16 5.96 3.81 6.96
N TYR A 17 5.48 4.66 7.86
CA TYR A 17 5.11 6.04 7.54
C TYR A 17 6.31 6.84 7.05
N THR A 18 7.46 6.73 7.71
CA THR A 18 8.71 7.37 7.27
C THR A 18 9.10 6.95 5.85
N ALA A 19 8.93 5.67 5.53
CA ALA A 19 9.16 5.15 4.18
C ALA A 19 8.16 5.72 3.15
N LEU A 20 6.88 5.80 3.51
CA LEU A 20 5.83 6.41 2.67
C LEU A 20 6.12 7.89 2.39
N CYS A 21 6.61 8.64 3.39
CA CYS A 21 6.98 10.04 3.21
C CYS A 21 8.05 10.23 2.13
N ALA A 22 9.06 9.36 2.05
CA ALA A 22 10.09 9.44 1.01
C ALA A 22 9.53 9.25 -0.41
N VAL A 23 8.52 8.39 -0.59
CA VAL A 23 7.81 8.25 -1.87
C VAL A 23 6.94 9.46 -2.16
N SER A 24 6.20 9.94 -1.15
CA SER A 24 5.36 11.15 -1.24
C SER A 24 6.15 12.37 -1.68
N GLU A 25 7.30 12.63 -1.04
CA GLU A 25 8.19 13.73 -1.41
C GLU A 25 8.58 13.68 -2.90
N ALA A 26 8.97 12.50 -3.40
CA ALA A 26 9.37 12.33 -4.79
C ALA A 26 8.20 12.51 -5.77
N LEU A 27 6.99 12.05 -5.41
CA LEU A 27 5.77 12.27 -6.19
C LEU A 27 5.42 13.76 -6.25
N ASN A 28 5.42 14.44 -5.09
CA ASN A 28 5.09 15.87 -5.00
C ASN A 28 6.09 16.74 -5.76
N GLN A 29 7.39 16.41 -5.72
CA GLN A 29 8.43 17.07 -6.54
C GLN A 29 8.16 16.97 -8.04
N ASN A 30 7.39 15.97 -8.46
CA ASN A 30 6.97 15.78 -9.84
C ASN A 30 5.54 16.29 -10.13
N GLY A 31 4.93 17.03 -9.21
CA GLY A 31 3.59 17.61 -9.39
C GLY A 31 2.45 16.59 -9.29
N ILE A 32 2.67 15.48 -8.60
CA ILE A 32 1.64 14.48 -8.28
C ILE A 32 1.25 14.68 -6.81
N ASP A 33 0.00 15.02 -6.58
CA ASP A 33 -0.53 15.19 -5.22
C ASP A 33 -0.61 13.85 -4.47
N THR A 34 -0.43 13.89 -3.16
CA THR A 34 -0.46 12.68 -2.33
C THR A 34 -1.27 12.87 -1.06
N ASP A 35 -2.04 11.86 -0.70
CA ASP A 35 -2.65 11.74 0.63
C ASP A 35 -2.23 10.43 1.29
N THR A 36 -2.31 10.40 2.62
CA THR A 36 -2.03 9.19 3.39
C THR A 36 -3.31 8.66 4.05
N PHE A 37 -3.63 7.41 3.80
CA PHE A 37 -4.67 6.65 4.46
C PHE A 37 -4.06 5.67 5.45
N TRP A 38 -4.28 5.87 6.74
CA TRP A 38 -3.85 4.94 7.78
C TRP A 38 -4.97 3.95 8.11
N ILE A 39 -4.71 2.63 7.96
CA ILE A 39 -5.71 1.59 8.19
C ILE A 39 -6.11 1.44 9.68
N GLY A 40 -5.38 2.13 10.58
CA GLY A 40 -5.65 2.10 12.01
C GLY A 40 -4.86 1.00 12.74
N ASN A 41 -5.11 0.91 14.03
CA ASN A 41 -4.54 -0.10 14.93
C ASN A 41 -5.61 -0.98 15.59
N LYS A 42 -6.86 -0.85 15.18
CA LYS A 42 -7.94 -1.73 15.61
C LYS A 42 -7.87 -3.05 14.85
N PRO A 43 -8.38 -4.15 15.42
CA PRO A 43 -8.45 -5.43 14.71
C PRO A 43 -9.24 -5.30 13.40
N ILE A 44 -8.64 -5.76 12.28
CA ILE A 44 -9.29 -5.87 10.99
C ILE A 44 -9.58 -7.35 10.76
N SER A 45 -10.85 -7.72 10.68
CA SER A 45 -11.25 -9.09 10.36
C SER A 45 -10.83 -9.44 8.93
N GLY A 46 -10.37 -10.68 8.73
CA GLY A 46 -10.17 -11.23 7.39
C GLY A 46 -11.49 -11.38 6.61
N CYS A 47 -11.39 -11.67 5.32
CA CYS A 47 -12.56 -11.97 4.51
C CYS A 47 -13.21 -13.29 4.97
N ILE A 48 -14.52 -13.26 5.23
CA ILE A 48 -15.32 -14.44 5.65
C ILE A 48 -16.03 -15.13 4.48
N ALA A 49 -15.69 -14.77 3.25
CA ALA A 49 -16.27 -15.34 2.02
C ALA A 49 -17.81 -15.37 1.99
N CYS A 50 -18.45 -14.37 2.56
CA CYS A 50 -19.93 -14.28 2.65
C CYS A 50 -20.61 -13.86 1.34
N HIS A 51 -19.86 -13.47 0.31
CA HIS A 51 -20.30 -13.04 -1.02
C HIS A 51 -21.29 -11.85 -1.06
N LYS A 52 -21.52 -11.17 0.08
CA LYS A 52 -22.46 -10.04 0.15
C LYS A 52 -21.96 -8.77 -0.56
N CYS A 53 -20.71 -8.76 -0.98
CA CYS A 53 -20.13 -7.66 -1.77
C CYS A 53 -20.51 -7.72 -3.26
N ASN A 54 -20.96 -8.87 -3.78
CA ASN A 54 -21.28 -9.06 -5.20
C ASN A 54 -22.29 -8.05 -5.76
N ASP A 55 -23.25 -7.63 -4.94
CA ASP A 55 -24.29 -6.69 -5.36
C ASP A 55 -24.12 -5.27 -4.76
N ARG A 56 -23.08 -5.08 -3.94
CA ARG A 56 -22.93 -3.84 -3.17
C ARG A 56 -21.66 -3.06 -3.50
N ASN A 57 -20.69 -3.71 -4.12
CA ASN A 57 -19.36 -3.15 -4.37
C ASN A 57 -18.69 -2.58 -3.09
N ARG A 58 -18.99 -3.20 -1.93
CA ARG A 58 -18.46 -2.86 -0.60
C ARG A 58 -18.52 -4.07 0.33
N CYS A 59 -17.65 -4.10 1.33
CA CYS A 59 -17.65 -5.16 2.33
C CYS A 59 -18.89 -5.10 3.24
N VAL A 60 -19.30 -6.25 3.78
CA VAL A 60 -20.41 -6.33 4.76
C VAL A 60 -20.04 -5.75 6.12
N PHE A 61 -18.76 -5.74 6.47
CA PHE A 61 -18.27 -5.11 7.71
C PHE A 61 -18.11 -3.60 7.49
N GLU A 62 -18.76 -2.82 8.35
CA GLU A 62 -18.70 -1.36 8.33
C GLU A 62 -17.47 -0.89 9.13
N ASP A 63 -16.35 -0.75 8.46
CA ASP A 63 -15.07 -0.34 9.06
C ASP A 63 -14.15 0.34 8.02
N THR A 64 -12.91 0.58 8.40
CA THR A 64 -11.87 1.26 7.60
C THR A 64 -11.69 0.70 6.17
N VAL A 65 -12.09 -0.55 5.91
CA VAL A 65 -12.05 -1.11 4.54
C VAL A 65 -13.05 -0.41 3.63
N ASN A 66 -14.26 -0.16 4.11
CA ASN A 66 -15.27 0.56 3.33
C ASN A 66 -14.94 2.05 3.20
N ASP A 67 -14.30 2.65 4.22
CA ASP A 67 -13.82 4.03 4.15
C ASP A 67 -12.77 4.18 3.03
N PHE A 68 -11.84 3.23 2.94
CA PHE A 68 -10.85 3.18 1.87
C PHE A 68 -11.49 2.99 0.49
N LEU A 69 -12.44 2.06 0.35
CA LEU A 69 -13.13 1.82 -0.92
C LEU A 69 -13.87 3.06 -1.42
N ALA A 70 -14.45 3.84 -0.50
CA ALA A 70 -15.12 5.09 -0.85
C ALA A 70 -14.16 6.15 -1.39
N LEU A 71 -12.93 6.19 -0.87
CA LEU A 71 -11.89 7.14 -1.30
C LEU A 71 -11.18 6.70 -2.59
N ALA A 72 -11.04 5.41 -2.82
CA ALA A 72 -10.16 4.85 -3.86
C ALA A 72 -10.53 5.30 -5.30
N GLU A 73 -11.76 5.72 -5.54
CA GLU A 73 -12.19 6.21 -6.85
C GLU A 73 -11.49 7.52 -7.25
N ASP A 74 -11.16 8.36 -6.26
CA ASP A 74 -10.61 9.71 -6.47
C ASP A 74 -9.09 9.72 -6.73
N TYR A 75 -8.45 8.54 -6.75
CA TYR A 75 -7.00 8.44 -6.91
C TYR A 75 -6.60 7.73 -8.19
N ASP A 76 -5.49 8.20 -8.77
CA ASP A 76 -4.92 7.68 -10.02
C ASP A 76 -3.90 6.55 -9.79
N GLY A 77 -3.44 6.35 -8.55
CA GLY A 77 -2.49 5.32 -8.18
C GLY A 77 -2.38 5.09 -6.67
N PHE A 78 -1.71 4.01 -6.28
CA PHE A 78 -1.66 3.56 -4.88
C PHE A 78 -0.26 3.11 -4.46
N VAL A 79 0.14 3.49 -3.25
CA VAL A 79 1.35 2.99 -2.59
C VAL A 79 0.95 2.28 -1.30
N PHE A 80 1.17 0.97 -1.21
CA PHE A 80 0.83 0.18 -0.04
C PHE A 80 2.07 -0.09 0.80
N GLY A 81 2.14 0.53 1.97
CA GLY A 81 3.21 0.35 2.94
C GLY A 81 2.85 -0.63 4.05
N THR A 82 3.78 -1.53 4.40
CA THR A 82 3.59 -2.50 5.48
C THR A 82 4.88 -2.74 6.27
N PRO A 83 4.79 -2.95 7.58
CA PRO A 83 5.90 -3.57 8.31
C PRO A 83 5.98 -5.05 7.96
N VAL A 84 7.18 -5.61 8.08
CA VAL A 84 7.42 -7.06 7.95
C VAL A 84 7.22 -7.73 9.31
N HIS A 85 6.24 -8.61 9.40
CA HIS A 85 6.00 -9.46 10.56
C HIS A 85 6.14 -10.93 10.16
N TRP A 86 6.97 -11.69 10.91
CA TRP A 86 7.18 -13.12 10.64
C TRP A 86 7.56 -13.42 9.17
N ALA A 87 8.44 -12.58 8.62
CA ALA A 87 8.91 -12.67 7.23
C ALA A 87 7.82 -12.54 6.15
N GLY A 88 6.71 -11.91 6.46
CA GLY A 88 5.59 -11.62 5.55
C GLY A 88 4.96 -10.25 5.83
N ALA A 89 3.97 -9.87 5.08
CA ALA A 89 3.19 -8.65 5.32
C ALA A 89 2.44 -8.75 6.66
N ALA A 90 2.29 -7.65 7.37
CA ALA A 90 1.51 -7.62 8.60
C ALA A 90 0.07 -8.12 8.36
N GLY A 91 -0.47 -8.94 9.28
CA GLY A 91 -1.80 -9.53 9.13
C GLY A 91 -2.92 -8.50 8.94
N ALA A 92 -2.78 -7.31 9.50
CA ALA A 92 -3.77 -6.24 9.32
C ALA A 92 -3.88 -5.80 7.86
N ILE A 93 -2.75 -5.59 7.16
CA ILE A 93 -2.78 -5.16 5.75
C ILE A 93 -3.28 -6.27 4.83
N THR A 94 -2.94 -7.54 5.08
CA THR A 94 -3.46 -8.65 4.28
C THR A 94 -4.96 -8.82 4.45
N SER A 95 -5.47 -8.80 5.70
CA SER A 95 -6.91 -8.82 5.98
C SER A 95 -7.65 -7.63 5.33
N PHE A 96 -7.01 -6.47 5.34
CA PHE A 96 -7.53 -5.26 4.71
C PHE A 96 -7.63 -5.42 3.18
N LEU A 97 -6.55 -5.88 2.53
CA LEU A 97 -6.50 -6.07 1.07
C LEU A 97 -7.41 -7.21 0.60
N ASP A 98 -7.46 -8.34 1.34
CA ASP A 98 -8.38 -9.44 1.05
C ASP A 98 -9.83 -8.95 0.92
N ARG A 99 -10.23 -8.05 1.81
CA ARG A 99 -11.60 -7.53 1.82
C ARG A 99 -11.81 -6.40 0.81
N ALA A 100 -10.87 -5.46 0.72
CA ALA A 100 -11.01 -4.32 -0.18
C ALA A 100 -11.02 -4.78 -1.64
N PHE A 101 -10.04 -5.57 -2.04
CA PHE A 101 -9.92 -6.01 -3.42
C PHE A 101 -10.97 -7.04 -3.81
N TYR A 102 -11.32 -7.95 -2.89
CA TYR A 102 -12.40 -8.90 -3.15
C TYR A 102 -13.74 -8.17 -3.32
N ALA A 103 -14.02 -7.17 -2.51
CA ALA A 103 -15.26 -6.40 -2.61
C ALA A 103 -15.34 -5.60 -3.93
N ASP A 104 -14.24 -5.02 -4.39
CA ASP A 104 -14.19 -4.31 -5.66
C ASP A 104 -14.33 -5.26 -6.86
N LEU A 105 -13.52 -6.32 -6.88
CA LEU A 105 -13.50 -7.29 -7.98
C LEU A 105 -14.85 -7.98 -8.17
N ASN A 106 -15.46 -8.47 -7.09
CA ASN A 106 -16.71 -9.23 -7.15
C ASN A 106 -17.97 -8.35 -7.14
N GLY A 107 -17.86 -7.12 -6.67
CA GLY A 107 -18.93 -6.13 -6.73
C GLY A 107 -19.06 -5.42 -8.08
N GLY A 108 -18.24 -5.76 -9.06
CA GLY A 108 -18.22 -5.13 -10.38
C GLY A 108 -17.57 -3.75 -10.41
N GLY A 109 -16.84 -3.40 -9.34
CA GLY A 109 -16.06 -2.16 -9.27
C GLY A 109 -14.81 -2.20 -10.14
N ARG A 110 -14.28 -1.03 -10.43
CA ARG A 110 -13.04 -0.86 -11.20
C ARG A 110 -12.14 0.21 -10.59
N ARG A 111 -12.22 0.39 -9.24
CA ARG A 111 -11.46 1.43 -8.50
C ARG A 111 -9.95 1.29 -8.69
N PHE A 112 -9.48 0.07 -8.90
CA PHE A 112 -8.06 -0.26 -8.98
C PHE A 112 -7.61 -0.62 -10.41
N TYR A 113 -8.53 -0.90 -11.30
CA TYR A 113 -8.24 -1.37 -12.65
C TYR A 113 -7.37 -0.39 -13.45
N LEU A 114 -6.20 -0.86 -13.91
CA LEU A 114 -5.17 -0.13 -14.64
C LEU A 114 -4.57 1.08 -13.89
N LYS A 115 -4.88 1.26 -12.61
CA LYS A 115 -4.19 2.26 -11.77
C LYS A 115 -2.88 1.65 -11.24
N PRO A 116 -1.73 2.33 -11.34
CA PRO A 116 -0.46 1.79 -10.88
C PRO A 116 -0.44 1.55 -9.36
N ALA A 117 0.20 0.46 -8.97
CA ALA A 117 0.37 0.09 -7.58
C ALA A 117 1.83 -0.17 -7.21
N VAL A 118 2.16 0.04 -5.95
CA VAL A 118 3.49 -0.17 -5.38
C VAL A 118 3.37 -0.77 -4.00
N ALA A 119 4.21 -1.78 -3.72
CA ALA A 119 4.45 -2.27 -2.36
C ALA A 119 5.76 -1.69 -1.81
N ILE A 120 5.72 -1.15 -0.59
CA ILE A 120 6.91 -0.77 0.17
C ILE A 120 6.92 -1.46 1.54
N MET A 121 8.10 -1.85 1.99
CA MET A 121 8.28 -2.61 3.21
C MET A 121 9.20 -1.89 4.18
N SER A 122 8.84 -1.90 5.46
CA SER A 122 9.75 -1.55 6.54
C SER A 122 10.07 -2.79 7.39
N ALA A 123 11.32 -3.07 7.62
CA ALA A 123 11.75 -4.24 8.36
C ALA A 123 12.95 -3.95 9.28
N ARG A 124 13.04 -4.71 10.37
CA ARG A 124 14.26 -4.71 11.16
C ARG A 124 15.44 -5.35 10.39
N ARG A 125 15.18 -6.48 9.67
CA ARG A 125 16.22 -7.26 8.96
C ARG A 125 15.66 -7.97 7.72
N ALA A 126 15.16 -9.19 7.87
CA ALA A 126 14.80 -10.09 6.78
C ALA A 126 13.28 -10.15 6.52
N GLY A 127 12.89 -10.74 5.38
CA GLY A 127 11.50 -11.02 5.02
C GLY A 127 10.87 -10.00 4.07
N THR A 128 11.59 -8.98 3.67
CA THR A 128 11.08 -7.92 2.77
C THR A 128 10.72 -8.45 1.38
N THR A 129 11.54 -9.30 0.79
CA THR A 129 11.28 -9.87 -0.55
C THR A 129 10.05 -10.78 -0.55
N ALA A 130 9.90 -11.65 0.46
CA ALA A 130 8.68 -12.46 0.60
C ALA A 130 7.42 -11.62 0.80
N THR A 131 7.54 -10.51 1.54
CA THR A 131 6.44 -9.54 1.72
C THR A 131 6.11 -8.84 0.40
N TRP A 132 7.12 -8.45 -0.38
CA TRP A 132 6.96 -7.84 -1.69
C TRP A 132 6.25 -8.77 -2.66
N ASP A 133 6.66 -10.04 -2.73
CA ASP A 133 6.02 -11.09 -3.54
C ASP A 133 4.55 -11.27 -3.14
N GLN A 134 4.27 -11.26 -1.83
CA GLN A 134 2.92 -11.42 -1.32
C GLN A 134 1.99 -10.29 -1.78
N LEU A 135 2.42 -9.03 -1.64
CA LEU A 135 1.60 -7.86 -2.01
C LEU A 135 1.42 -7.73 -3.53
N ASN A 136 2.44 -8.03 -4.33
CA ASN A 136 2.35 -7.95 -5.78
C ASN A 136 1.34 -8.93 -6.39
N LYS A 137 1.03 -10.05 -5.72
CA LYS A 137 -0.03 -10.97 -6.16
C LYS A 137 -1.41 -10.30 -6.11
N TYR A 138 -1.67 -9.48 -5.12
CA TYR A 138 -2.90 -8.68 -5.06
C TYR A 138 -2.99 -7.73 -6.26
N PHE A 139 -1.92 -7.00 -6.53
CA PHE A 139 -1.89 -6.02 -7.62
C PHE A 139 -2.05 -6.69 -8.99
N GLY A 140 -1.35 -7.81 -9.20
CA GLY A 140 -1.47 -8.58 -10.44
C GLY A 140 -2.89 -9.06 -10.71
N LEU A 141 -3.58 -9.60 -9.68
CA LEU A 141 -4.96 -10.04 -9.82
C LEU A 141 -5.93 -8.88 -10.10
N MET A 142 -5.69 -7.73 -9.49
CA MET A 142 -6.47 -6.50 -9.72
C MET A 142 -6.13 -5.79 -11.03
N GLN A 143 -5.24 -6.33 -11.86
CA GLN A 143 -4.79 -5.76 -13.13
C GLN A 143 -4.17 -4.37 -12.96
N MET A 144 -3.46 -4.15 -11.85
CA MET A 144 -2.75 -2.92 -11.56
C MET A 144 -1.32 -3.00 -12.08
N PRO A 145 -0.84 -2.05 -12.91
CA PRO A 145 0.57 -1.98 -13.27
C PRO A 145 1.45 -1.84 -12.03
N ILE A 146 2.42 -2.74 -11.88
CA ILE A 146 3.34 -2.73 -10.73
C ILE A 146 4.54 -1.86 -11.07
N ILE A 147 4.71 -0.74 -10.36
CA ILE A 147 5.84 0.14 -10.55
C ILE A 147 7.00 -0.34 -9.68
N THR A 148 8.19 -0.35 -10.26
CA THR A 148 9.43 -0.78 -9.61
C THR A 148 10.41 0.39 -9.48
N SER A 149 11.45 0.17 -8.68
CA SER A 149 12.59 1.07 -8.53
C SER A 149 13.87 0.39 -9.05
N ARG A 150 15.03 0.86 -8.62
CA ARG A 150 16.34 0.25 -8.93
C ARG A 150 16.69 -0.98 -8.07
N TYR A 151 15.91 -1.25 -7.01
CA TYR A 151 16.06 -2.38 -6.09
C TYR A 151 14.69 -2.74 -5.50
N TRP A 152 14.58 -3.73 -4.60
CA TRP A 152 13.34 -4.00 -3.88
C TRP A 152 12.99 -2.83 -2.94
N ASN A 153 11.74 -2.46 -2.89
CA ASN A 153 11.23 -1.24 -2.25
C ASN A 153 11.15 -1.39 -0.73
N MET A 154 12.27 -1.36 -0.05
CA MET A 154 12.36 -1.59 1.38
C MET A 154 13.21 -0.55 2.10
N VAL A 155 12.95 -0.41 3.39
CA VAL A 155 13.81 0.29 4.35
C VAL A 155 14.06 -0.59 5.57
N HIS A 156 15.18 -0.38 6.24
CA HIS A 156 15.56 -1.09 7.45
C HIS A 156 15.65 -0.12 8.64
N GLY A 157 15.14 -0.60 9.78
CA GLY A 157 15.16 0.12 11.05
C GLY A 157 14.06 -0.38 11.98
N THR A 158 14.26 -0.17 13.29
CA THR A 158 13.28 -0.45 14.36
C THR A 158 12.57 0.81 14.83
N THR A 159 13.12 1.98 14.50
CA THR A 159 12.57 3.29 14.78
C THR A 159 12.56 4.17 13.52
N PRO A 160 11.72 5.20 13.45
CA PRO A 160 11.76 6.19 12.37
C PRO A 160 13.16 6.81 12.19
N GLN A 161 13.88 7.06 13.29
CA GLN A 161 15.23 7.63 13.27
C GLN A 161 16.24 6.69 12.60
N GLU A 162 16.15 5.39 12.85
CA GLU A 162 16.99 4.39 12.18
C GLU A 162 16.65 4.29 10.70
N VAL A 163 15.35 4.33 10.32
CA VAL A 163 14.94 4.35 8.91
C VAL A 163 15.49 5.58 8.18
N MET A 164 15.53 6.74 8.85
CA MET A 164 16.13 7.94 8.27
C MET A 164 17.64 7.82 8.02
N GLN A 165 18.32 6.86 8.64
CA GLN A 165 19.72 6.55 8.40
C GLN A 165 19.94 5.52 7.28
N ASP A 166 18.91 4.81 6.85
CA ASP A 166 18.95 3.87 5.71
C ASP A 166 18.97 4.65 4.38
N ARG A 167 20.14 5.17 4.05
CA ARG A 167 20.35 6.00 2.85
C ARG A 167 20.02 5.27 1.56
N GLU A 168 20.36 3.97 1.47
CA GLU A 168 20.09 3.17 0.28
C GLU A 168 18.58 2.90 0.12
N GLY A 169 17.92 2.48 1.18
CA GLY A 169 16.47 2.25 1.19
C GLY A 169 15.70 3.51 0.82
N LEU A 170 15.99 4.64 1.46
CA LEU A 170 15.34 5.91 1.16
C LEU A 170 15.61 6.40 -0.27
N ALA A 171 16.84 6.24 -0.79
CA ALA A 171 17.14 6.58 -2.17
C ALA A 171 16.40 5.68 -3.16
N THR A 172 16.22 4.40 -2.83
CA THR A 172 15.42 3.44 -3.61
C THR A 172 13.95 3.87 -3.65
N LEU A 173 13.38 4.28 -2.51
CA LEU A 173 11.99 4.74 -2.43
C LEU A 173 11.76 6.08 -3.15
N ARG A 174 12.73 6.99 -3.13
CA ARG A 174 12.64 8.21 -3.96
C ARG A 174 12.66 7.89 -5.45
N THR A 175 13.54 6.98 -5.89
CA THR A 175 13.54 6.48 -7.28
C THR A 175 12.19 5.89 -7.65
N LEU A 176 11.58 5.11 -6.75
CA LEU A 176 10.24 4.57 -6.94
C LEU A 176 9.19 5.66 -7.17
N GLY A 177 9.19 6.71 -6.33
CA GLY A 177 8.28 7.85 -6.50
C GLY A 177 8.46 8.57 -7.84
N HIS A 178 9.71 8.78 -8.28
CA HIS A 178 9.99 9.34 -9.62
C HIS A 178 9.49 8.44 -10.75
N ASN A 179 9.71 7.12 -10.66
CA ASN A 179 9.24 6.17 -11.66
C ASN A 179 7.71 6.14 -11.75
N MET A 180 7.03 6.15 -10.60
CA MET A 180 5.57 6.21 -10.55
C MET A 180 5.03 7.52 -11.13
N ALA A 181 5.66 8.64 -10.83
CA ALA A 181 5.30 9.93 -11.41
C ALA A 181 5.49 9.97 -12.93
N TYR A 182 6.55 9.34 -13.44
CA TYR A 182 6.79 9.21 -14.88
C TYR A 182 5.71 8.35 -15.56
N PHE A 183 5.31 7.26 -14.91
CA PHE A 183 4.27 6.37 -15.45
C PHE A 183 2.89 7.04 -15.48
N LEU A 184 2.60 7.90 -14.52
CA LEU A 184 1.31 8.61 -14.41
C LEU A 184 1.16 9.76 -15.41
N LYS A 185 2.26 10.34 -15.93
CA LYS A 185 2.26 11.42 -16.91
C LYS A 185 2.16 10.92 -18.33
#